data_5054ad50b3d4e79a74b3ca16d98f4471
#
_entry.id   5054ad50b3d4e79a74b3ca16d98f4471
#
_cell.length_a   1.000
_cell.length_b   1.000
_cell.length_c   1.000
_cell.angle_alpha   90.00
_cell.angle_beta   90.00
_cell.angle_gamma   90.00
#
_symmetry.space_group_name_H-M   'P 1'
#
loop_
_entity.id
_entity.type
_entity.pdbx_description
1 polymer ?
#
loop_
_entity_poly.entity_id
_entity_poly.type
_entity_poly.pdbx_seq_one_letter_code
_entity_poly.pdbx_strand_id
1 'polypeptide(L)'
;MVIRMRRKQSIIKWTGMCLAITMLAGCGSRGDTNQAIAEAETRTEQSQTALSEEKGLEWYDQIAVDACTSEGNNGRLDRVLQKLSKGEAVTIAAIGGSVTEGAGASKTQDCYVSRFIEGLKERYPDATINYVNAGVGGTPSTLGVIRYERDVTQILGHDPDLVLVEFAVNDYEEPTGGRAYESLVRSILSKDNETAVLLVFSVFKTKWNLQDVYEPIGKAYGLPMVSIKDSIKSAYDSSKLNDDLFFSDDYHPTGFGHKIMADSLLYLIDRKQENLTDTIIAQIPADTVYGADFQQMHMLTADTDENGCVDAGDFKETDTALQHTPHMEDAVFPDNWMHGKDSGNKPFVVKLTCRNIFLNYKTSNDTVFGKASVYLDGEFVT
;
A
#
# COMPACT_ATOMS: atom_id res chain seq x y z
N MET A 1 -18.36 -15.13 19.27
CA MET A 1 -18.10 -13.71 19.55
C MET A 1 -19.29 -12.92 19.08
N VAL A 2 -19.84 -12.03 19.91
CA VAL A 2 -20.98 -11.18 19.56
C VAL A 2 -20.54 -9.72 19.69
N ILE A 3 -20.49 -8.99 18.58
CA ILE A 3 -20.23 -7.54 18.61
C ILE A 3 -21.60 -6.84 18.64
N ARG A 4 -21.79 -5.96 19.60
CA ARG A 4 -22.98 -5.11 19.73
C ARG A 4 -22.58 -3.64 19.70
N MET A 5 -23.02 -2.89 18.72
CA MET A 5 -22.85 -1.43 18.66
C MET A 5 -24.13 -0.75 19.12
N ARG A 6 -24.03 0.18 20.07
CA ARG A 6 -25.13 1.05 20.52
C ARG A 6 -24.69 2.51 20.50
N ARG A 7 -25.56 3.39 20.05
CA ARG A 7 -25.35 4.85 20.11
C ARG A 7 -25.30 5.32 21.55
N LYS A 8 -24.25 6.01 21.98
CA LYS A 8 -24.16 6.74 23.25
C LYS A 8 -23.78 8.20 23.02
N GLN A 9 -24.45 9.10 23.71
CA GLN A 9 -24.03 10.50 23.83
C GLN A 9 -23.11 10.61 25.05
N SER A 10 -21.82 10.59 24.86
CA SER A 10 -20.83 11.12 25.82
C SER A 10 -19.43 11.11 25.27
N ILE A 11 -18.66 12.09 25.71
CA ILE A 11 -17.35 12.48 25.22
C ILE A 11 -16.28 11.58 25.82
N ILE A 12 -15.52 10.88 25.00
CA ILE A 12 -14.18 10.39 25.36
C ILE A 12 -13.20 10.86 24.28
N LYS A 13 -12.23 11.65 24.71
CA LYS A 13 -11.13 12.09 23.84
C LYS A 13 -10.13 10.94 23.72
N TRP A 14 -10.00 10.41 22.53
CA TRP A 14 -8.80 9.69 22.11
C TRP A 14 -8.09 10.53 21.06
N THR A 15 -6.84 10.89 21.36
CA THR A 15 -5.94 11.55 20.42
C THR A 15 -5.27 10.47 19.58
N GLY A 16 -5.99 9.93 18.61
CA GLY A 16 -5.41 9.25 17.46
C GLY A 16 -5.32 10.27 16.35
N MET A 17 -4.12 10.61 15.91
CA MET A 17 -3.88 11.58 14.86
C MET A 17 -4.12 10.92 13.52
N CYS A 18 -5.40 10.76 13.13
CA CYS A 18 -5.73 10.59 11.72
C CYS A 18 -5.44 11.91 11.03
N LEU A 19 -4.40 11.96 10.20
CA LEU A 19 -4.12 13.10 9.35
C LEU A 19 -5.27 13.24 8.35
N ALA A 20 -6.25 14.08 8.69
CA ALA A 20 -7.19 14.59 7.73
C ALA A 20 -6.43 15.63 6.88
N ILE A 21 -6.30 15.36 5.58
CA ILE A 21 -5.94 16.39 4.61
C ILE A 21 -7.06 17.43 4.62
N THR A 22 -6.90 18.49 5.40
CA THR A 22 -7.73 19.68 5.30
C THR A 22 -7.35 20.40 4.03
N MET A 23 -8.14 20.24 2.97
CA MET A 23 -8.20 21.25 1.92
C MET A 23 -8.78 22.52 2.56
N LEU A 24 -7.92 23.47 2.87
CA LEU A 24 -8.30 24.84 3.19
C LEU A 24 -8.90 25.47 1.93
N ALA A 25 -10.22 25.43 1.83
CA ALA A 25 -10.94 26.33 0.92
C ALA A 25 -10.83 27.77 1.50
N GLY A 26 -9.70 28.43 1.26
CA GLY A 26 -9.57 29.85 1.42
C GLY A 26 -10.26 30.53 0.25
N CYS A 27 -11.31 31.31 0.51
CA CYS A 27 -11.81 32.31 -0.43
C CYS A 27 -10.77 33.43 -0.59
N GLY A 28 -9.82 33.23 -1.51
CA GLY A 28 -8.92 34.21 -2.07
C GLY A 28 -9.10 34.22 -3.60
N SER A 29 -8.97 35.37 -4.23
CA SER A 29 -9.23 35.60 -5.65
C SER A 29 -8.66 34.49 -6.55
N ARG A 30 -9.51 33.89 -7.35
CA ARG A 30 -9.24 32.74 -8.25
C ARG A 30 -8.15 32.98 -9.31
N GLY A 31 -7.56 34.18 -9.40
CA GLY A 31 -6.52 34.53 -10.37
C GLY A 31 -5.10 34.16 -9.91
N ASP A 32 -4.76 34.48 -8.65
CA ASP A 32 -3.37 34.40 -8.18
C ASP A 32 -2.95 32.99 -7.77
N THR A 33 -3.91 32.17 -7.34
CA THR A 33 -3.63 30.79 -6.92
C THR A 33 -3.34 29.86 -8.10
N ASN A 34 -4.06 30.02 -9.22
CA ASN A 34 -3.83 29.21 -10.42
C ASN A 34 -2.50 29.56 -11.09
N GLN A 35 -2.06 30.81 -11.02
CA GLN A 35 -0.77 31.23 -11.57
C GLN A 35 0.40 30.73 -10.70
N ALA A 36 0.28 30.77 -9.38
CA ALA A 36 1.28 30.22 -8.46
C ALA A 36 1.40 28.70 -8.55
N ILE A 37 0.28 27.99 -8.74
CA ILE A 37 0.27 26.54 -8.97
C ILE A 37 0.92 26.22 -10.33
N ALA A 38 0.56 26.91 -11.40
CA ALA A 38 1.14 26.73 -12.72
C ALA A 38 2.64 27.06 -12.76
N GLU A 39 3.09 28.08 -12.03
CA GLU A 39 4.52 28.43 -11.92
C GLU A 39 5.30 27.40 -11.08
N ALA A 40 4.69 26.83 -10.03
CA ALA A 40 5.26 25.74 -9.24
C ALA A 40 5.34 24.46 -10.05
N GLU A 41 4.28 24.11 -10.80
CA GLU A 41 4.26 22.95 -11.70
C GLU A 41 5.31 23.10 -12.81
N THR A 42 5.42 24.26 -13.44
CA THR A 42 6.43 24.56 -14.48
C THR A 42 7.85 24.49 -13.94
N ARG A 43 8.10 25.00 -12.72
CA ARG A 43 9.40 24.86 -12.04
C ARG A 43 9.75 23.42 -11.72
N THR A 44 8.75 22.64 -11.26
CA THR A 44 8.92 21.22 -10.96
C THR A 44 9.16 20.42 -12.24
N GLU A 45 8.43 20.70 -13.31
CA GLU A 45 8.63 20.06 -14.63
C GLU A 45 9.99 20.43 -15.25
N GLN A 46 10.43 21.68 -15.16
CA GLN A 46 11.75 22.10 -15.64
C GLN A 46 12.89 21.47 -14.83
N SER A 47 12.73 21.36 -13.49
CA SER A 47 13.69 20.65 -12.63
C SER A 47 13.69 19.14 -12.92
N GLN A 48 12.53 18.55 -13.15
CA GLN A 48 12.40 17.14 -13.54
C GLN A 48 12.98 16.85 -14.92
N THR A 49 12.82 17.76 -15.88
CA THR A 49 13.40 17.62 -17.24
C THR A 49 14.92 17.74 -17.20
N ALA A 50 15.45 18.71 -16.43
CA ALA A 50 16.89 18.85 -16.24
C ALA A 50 17.52 17.63 -15.54
N LEU A 51 16.77 17.00 -14.60
CA LEU A 51 17.21 15.79 -13.89
C LEU A 51 16.99 14.50 -14.68
N SER A 52 16.12 14.49 -15.71
CA SER A 52 15.95 13.33 -16.60
C SER A 52 17.13 13.16 -17.58
N GLU A 53 17.90 14.22 -17.82
CA GLU A 53 19.16 14.17 -18.57
C GLU A 53 20.33 13.62 -17.74
N GLU A 54 20.12 13.40 -16.43
CA GLU A 54 21.16 12.95 -15.48
C GLU A 54 21.29 11.42 -15.36
N LYS A 55 20.51 10.63 -16.13
CA LYS A 55 20.71 9.18 -16.24
C LYS A 55 22.11 8.92 -16.82
N GLY A 56 22.96 8.25 -16.03
CA GLY A 56 24.39 8.06 -16.35
C GLY A 56 25.33 8.96 -15.55
N LEU A 57 24.81 9.75 -14.60
CA LEU A 57 25.63 10.36 -13.58
C LEU A 57 25.90 9.37 -12.44
N GLU A 58 27.15 9.22 -12.09
CA GLU A 58 27.63 8.25 -11.08
C GLU A 58 26.80 8.30 -9.76
N TRP A 59 26.45 9.50 -9.29
CA TRP A 59 25.67 9.63 -8.07
C TRP A 59 24.20 9.15 -8.19
N TYR A 60 23.60 9.28 -9.39
CA TYR A 60 22.24 8.82 -9.62
C TYR A 60 22.19 7.29 -9.76
N ASP A 61 23.14 6.74 -10.49
CA ASP A 61 23.27 5.29 -10.62
C ASP A 61 23.56 4.64 -9.27
N GLN A 62 24.33 5.31 -8.40
CA GLN A 62 24.62 4.85 -7.05
C GLN A 62 23.35 4.76 -6.17
N ILE A 63 22.35 5.65 -6.36
CA ILE A 63 21.06 5.56 -5.67
C ILE A 63 20.41 4.19 -5.90
N ALA A 64 20.38 3.71 -7.12
CA ALA A 64 19.78 2.43 -7.45
C ALA A 64 20.57 1.23 -6.88
N VAL A 65 21.90 1.34 -6.84
CA VAL A 65 22.78 0.35 -6.20
C VAL A 65 22.52 0.27 -4.71
N ASP A 66 22.49 1.43 -4.03
CA ASP A 66 22.30 1.52 -2.58
C ASP A 66 20.89 1.05 -2.15
N ALA A 67 19.90 1.15 -3.05
CA ALA A 67 18.54 0.70 -2.82
C ALA A 67 18.40 -0.83 -2.69
N CYS A 68 19.24 -1.59 -3.39
CA CYS A 68 19.13 -3.04 -3.46
C CYS A 68 19.67 -3.71 -2.20
N THR A 69 18.82 -3.90 -1.18
CA THR A 69 19.20 -4.55 0.08
C THR A 69 19.21 -6.07 0.00
N SER A 70 18.49 -6.66 -0.95
CA SER A 70 18.49 -8.09 -1.24
C SER A 70 17.95 -8.39 -2.63
N GLU A 71 18.64 -9.23 -3.40
CA GLU A 71 18.14 -9.75 -4.69
C GLU A 71 17.15 -10.92 -4.49
N GLY A 72 16.99 -11.42 -3.27
CA GLY A 72 16.21 -12.60 -2.94
C GLY A 72 16.85 -13.89 -3.46
N ASN A 73 16.48 -15.01 -2.84
CA ASN A 73 17.04 -16.33 -3.16
C ASN A 73 16.01 -17.48 -3.10
N ASN A 74 14.71 -17.14 -3.08
CA ASN A 74 13.65 -18.14 -3.00
C ASN A 74 13.19 -18.68 -4.37
N GLY A 75 13.81 -18.26 -5.46
CA GLY A 75 13.56 -18.72 -6.83
C GLY A 75 12.32 -18.13 -7.51
N ARG A 76 11.43 -17.46 -6.78
CA ARG A 76 10.15 -17.00 -7.32
C ARG A 76 10.29 -15.84 -8.29
N LEU A 77 11.13 -14.85 -7.96
CA LEU A 77 11.42 -13.75 -8.88
C LEU A 77 12.17 -14.24 -10.13
N ASP A 78 13.09 -15.22 -9.98
CA ASP A 78 13.78 -15.84 -11.11
C ASP A 78 12.79 -16.43 -12.13
N ARG A 79 11.73 -17.11 -11.63
CA ARG A 79 10.67 -17.63 -12.49
C ARG A 79 9.91 -16.54 -13.24
N VAL A 80 9.59 -15.43 -12.57
CA VAL A 80 8.92 -14.28 -13.21
C VAL A 80 9.79 -13.74 -14.34
N LEU A 81 11.09 -13.54 -14.08
CA LEU A 81 12.06 -13.04 -15.08
C LEU A 81 12.24 -14.01 -16.24
N GLN A 82 12.21 -15.32 -15.99
CA GLN A 82 12.23 -16.33 -17.07
C GLN A 82 10.98 -16.25 -17.94
N LYS A 83 9.78 -16.04 -17.37
CA LYS A 83 8.55 -15.83 -18.15
C LYS A 83 8.66 -14.59 -19.02
N LEU A 84 9.10 -13.46 -18.45
CA LEU A 84 9.31 -12.21 -19.17
C LEU A 84 10.31 -12.38 -20.32
N SER A 85 11.45 -13.03 -20.06
CA SER A 85 12.51 -13.26 -21.07
C SER A 85 12.05 -14.18 -22.21
N LYS A 86 11.05 -15.02 -22.00
CA LYS A 86 10.44 -15.89 -23.02
C LYS A 86 9.29 -15.21 -23.77
N GLY A 87 8.95 -13.97 -23.45
CA GLY A 87 7.80 -13.29 -24.03
C GLY A 87 6.44 -13.80 -23.53
N GLU A 88 6.42 -14.49 -22.39
CA GLU A 88 5.18 -15.02 -21.80
C GLU A 88 4.38 -13.89 -21.09
N ALA A 89 3.09 -14.15 -20.89
CA ALA A 89 2.25 -13.23 -20.11
C ALA A 89 2.65 -13.26 -18.63
N VAL A 90 2.77 -12.07 -18.02
CA VAL A 90 3.05 -11.88 -16.60
C VAL A 90 2.07 -10.89 -16.02
N THR A 91 1.57 -11.20 -14.84
CA THR A 91 0.66 -10.33 -14.10
C THR A 91 1.33 -9.84 -12.81
N ILE A 92 1.30 -8.52 -12.60
CA ILE A 92 1.96 -7.85 -11.49
C ILE A 92 0.92 -7.12 -10.65
N ALA A 93 1.05 -7.18 -9.34
CA ALA A 93 0.25 -6.37 -8.42
C ALA A 93 1.15 -5.50 -7.55
N ALA A 94 0.63 -4.35 -7.12
CA ALA A 94 1.21 -3.57 -6.05
C ALA A 94 0.16 -3.37 -4.96
N ILE A 95 0.53 -3.60 -3.70
CA ILE A 95 -0.33 -3.35 -2.54
C ILE A 95 0.43 -2.50 -1.52
N GLY A 96 -0.21 -1.43 -1.07
CA GLY A 96 0.46 -0.47 -0.18
C GLY A 96 -0.45 0.67 0.25
N GLY A 97 0.16 1.71 0.79
CA GLY A 97 -0.49 2.94 1.21
C GLY A 97 -0.53 4.01 0.12
N SER A 98 -0.49 5.29 0.55
CA SER A 98 -0.55 6.45 -0.34
C SER A 98 0.62 6.56 -1.32
N VAL A 99 1.80 6.13 -0.93
CA VAL A 99 2.98 6.12 -1.83
C VAL A 99 2.75 5.15 -2.99
N THR A 100 2.18 3.98 -2.73
CA THR A 100 1.81 3.00 -3.76
C THR A 100 0.64 3.48 -4.61
N GLU A 101 -0.36 4.15 -4.00
CA GLU A 101 -1.44 4.83 -4.72
C GLU A 101 -0.91 5.87 -5.72
N GLY A 102 0.22 6.50 -5.42
CA GLY A 102 0.86 7.49 -6.28
C GLY A 102 0.76 8.93 -5.75
N ALA A 103 0.47 9.10 -4.46
CA ALA A 103 0.41 10.42 -3.85
C ALA A 103 1.75 11.16 -4.00
N GLY A 104 1.68 12.44 -4.40
CA GLY A 104 2.83 13.29 -4.69
C GLY A 104 3.27 13.26 -6.16
N ALA A 105 2.84 12.28 -6.96
CA ALA A 105 2.97 12.32 -8.40
C ALA A 105 1.88 13.21 -9.02
N SER A 106 2.24 14.01 -10.04
CA SER A 106 1.29 14.90 -10.72
C SER A 106 0.30 14.15 -11.61
N LYS A 107 0.64 12.96 -12.05
CA LYS A 107 -0.17 12.08 -12.90
C LYS A 107 0.02 10.62 -12.46
N THR A 108 -1.00 9.81 -12.69
CA THR A 108 -0.96 8.37 -12.42
C THR A 108 0.23 7.66 -13.07
N GLN A 109 0.59 8.06 -14.31
CA GLN A 109 1.71 7.52 -15.05
C GLN A 109 3.07 7.84 -14.41
N ASP A 110 3.14 8.88 -13.58
CA ASP A 110 4.35 9.32 -12.91
C ASP A 110 4.58 8.63 -11.55
N CYS A 111 3.61 7.82 -11.05
CA CYS A 111 3.81 7.03 -9.84
C CYS A 111 4.82 5.89 -10.08
N TYR A 112 5.49 5.46 -9.01
CA TYR A 112 6.57 4.46 -9.12
C TYR A 112 6.09 3.12 -9.67
N VAL A 113 4.86 2.71 -9.36
CA VAL A 113 4.30 1.45 -9.89
C VAL A 113 4.16 1.52 -11.42
N SER A 114 3.52 2.59 -11.93
CA SER A 114 3.35 2.78 -13.38
C SER A 114 4.69 2.86 -14.10
N ARG A 115 5.65 3.63 -13.56
CA ARG A 115 7.01 3.74 -14.12
C ARG A 115 7.76 2.42 -14.10
N PHE A 116 7.61 1.62 -13.04
CA PHE A 116 8.19 0.28 -12.96
C PHE A 116 7.63 -0.64 -14.05
N ILE A 117 6.30 -0.63 -14.23
CA ILE A 117 5.64 -1.43 -15.26
C ILE A 117 6.09 -1.02 -16.68
N GLU A 118 6.15 0.28 -16.97
CA GLU A 118 6.63 0.76 -18.27
C GLU A 118 8.10 0.39 -18.49
N GLY A 119 8.95 0.54 -17.46
CA GLY A 119 10.35 0.12 -17.55
C GLY A 119 10.54 -1.40 -17.74
N LEU A 120 9.62 -2.23 -17.24
CA LEU A 120 9.60 -3.67 -17.56
C LEU A 120 9.18 -3.94 -19.01
N LYS A 121 8.15 -3.24 -19.52
CA LYS A 121 7.74 -3.37 -20.93
C LYS A 121 8.84 -2.95 -21.90
N GLU A 122 9.64 -1.93 -21.57
CA GLU A 122 10.82 -1.54 -22.35
C GLU A 122 11.90 -2.62 -22.37
N ARG A 123 12.11 -3.34 -21.25
CA ARG A 123 13.10 -4.42 -21.12
C ARG A 123 12.66 -5.73 -21.76
N TYR A 124 11.35 -5.98 -21.75
CA TYR A 124 10.74 -7.22 -22.20
C TYR A 124 9.61 -6.94 -23.22
N PRO A 125 9.94 -6.37 -24.40
CA PRO A 125 8.93 -5.90 -25.36
C PRO A 125 8.06 -7.03 -25.96
N ASP A 126 8.52 -8.27 -25.91
CA ASP A 126 7.80 -9.44 -26.40
C ASP A 126 6.82 -10.02 -25.33
N ALA A 127 6.95 -9.61 -24.08
CA ALA A 127 6.08 -10.07 -22.99
C ALA A 127 4.80 -9.25 -22.89
N THR A 128 3.70 -9.91 -22.54
CA THR A 128 2.47 -9.21 -22.18
C THR A 128 2.45 -8.98 -20.68
N ILE A 129 2.50 -7.71 -20.24
CA ILE A 129 2.51 -7.35 -18.83
C ILE A 129 1.19 -6.68 -18.47
N ASN A 130 0.37 -7.37 -17.65
CA ASN A 130 -0.82 -6.84 -17.02
C ASN A 130 -0.51 -6.46 -15.56
N TYR A 131 -1.23 -5.47 -15.02
CA TYR A 131 -1.02 -5.10 -13.62
C TYR A 131 -2.25 -4.52 -12.95
N VAL A 132 -2.26 -4.58 -11.62
CA VAL A 132 -3.17 -3.86 -10.75
C VAL A 132 -2.37 -3.08 -9.71
N ASN A 133 -2.76 -1.81 -9.51
CA ASN A 133 -2.26 -1.02 -8.39
C ASN A 133 -3.36 -0.95 -7.30
N ALA A 134 -3.17 -1.70 -6.23
CA ALA A 134 -4.04 -1.75 -5.06
C ALA A 134 -3.50 -0.87 -3.92
N GLY A 135 -2.82 0.24 -4.23
CA GLY A 135 -2.44 1.28 -3.27
C GLY A 135 -3.67 2.04 -2.79
N VAL A 136 -3.81 2.23 -1.48
CA VAL A 136 -4.89 3.00 -0.85
C VAL A 136 -4.32 3.90 0.24
N GLY A 137 -4.46 5.21 0.05
CA GLY A 137 -3.88 6.22 0.93
C GLY A 137 -4.31 6.06 2.40
N GLY A 138 -3.34 6.20 3.30
CA GLY A 138 -3.57 6.14 4.75
C GLY A 138 -3.87 4.75 5.31
N THR A 139 -3.73 3.67 4.52
CA THR A 139 -4.04 2.32 4.99
C THR A 139 -2.78 1.55 5.41
N PRO A 140 -2.79 0.90 6.59
CA PRO A 140 -1.71 0.05 7.07
C PRO A 140 -1.80 -1.38 6.52
N SER A 141 -0.77 -2.19 6.80
CA SER A 141 -0.71 -3.60 6.41
C SER A 141 -1.84 -4.46 6.98
N THR A 142 -2.43 -4.07 8.13
CA THR A 142 -3.65 -4.69 8.67
C THR A 142 -4.82 -4.60 7.71
N LEU A 143 -5.01 -3.46 7.04
CA LEU A 143 -5.99 -3.35 5.96
C LEU A 143 -5.48 -4.01 4.68
N GLY A 144 -4.19 -4.01 4.43
CA GLY A 144 -3.56 -4.73 3.32
C GLY A 144 -3.92 -6.21 3.32
N VAL A 145 -3.74 -6.91 4.44
CA VAL A 145 -4.03 -8.35 4.53
C VAL A 145 -5.53 -8.67 4.39
N ILE A 146 -6.40 -7.77 4.86
CA ILE A 146 -7.86 -7.94 4.77
C ILE A 146 -8.35 -7.78 3.33
N ARG A 147 -7.83 -6.77 2.60
CA ARG A 147 -8.32 -6.37 1.29
C ARG A 147 -7.58 -7.01 0.10
N TYR A 148 -6.47 -7.74 0.34
CA TYR A 148 -5.65 -8.32 -0.72
C TYR A 148 -6.46 -9.19 -1.70
N GLU A 149 -7.30 -10.06 -1.17
CA GLU A 149 -8.10 -10.97 -2.00
C GLU A 149 -9.05 -10.19 -2.92
N ARG A 150 -9.77 -9.20 -2.38
CA ARG A 150 -10.69 -8.35 -3.14
C ARG A 150 -9.98 -7.45 -4.14
N ASP A 151 -8.96 -6.71 -3.66
CA ASP A 151 -8.35 -5.62 -4.42
C ASP A 151 -7.27 -6.10 -5.40
N VAL A 152 -6.81 -7.34 -5.27
CA VAL A 152 -5.80 -7.93 -6.14
C VAL A 152 -6.35 -9.15 -6.87
N THR A 153 -6.60 -10.26 -6.16
CA THR A 153 -6.93 -11.54 -6.79
C THR A 153 -8.26 -11.49 -7.54
N GLN A 154 -9.30 -10.89 -6.95
CA GLN A 154 -10.63 -10.79 -7.59
C GLN A 154 -10.61 -9.84 -8.80
N ILE A 155 -9.89 -8.71 -8.72
CA ILE A 155 -9.77 -7.79 -9.85
C ILE A 155 -9.05 -8.45 -11.03
N LEU A 156 -7.99 -9.20 -10.75
CA LEU A 156 -7.23 -9.91 -11.80
C LEU A 156 -7.93 -11.18 -12.29
N GLY A 157 -8.82 -11.77 -11.48
CA GLY A 157 -9.45 -13.07 -11.73
C GLY A 157 -8.51 -14.27 -11.50
N HIS A 158 -7.30 -14.04 -11.04
CA HIS A 158 -6.29 -15.06 -10.71
C HIS A 158 -5.20 -14.47 -9.80
N ASP A 159 -4.37 -15.34 -9.22
CA ASP A 159 -3.21 -14.90 -8.44
C ASP A 159 -2.14 -14.28 -9.35
N PRO A 160 -1.52 -13.14 -8.98
CA PRO A 160 -0.46 -12.51 -9.77
C PRO A 160 0.85 -13.30 -9.75
N ASP A 161 1.72 -13.06 -10.73
CA ASP A 161 3.08 -13.63 -10.77
C ASP A 161 4.03 -12.92 -9.80
N LEU A 162 3.86 -11.60 -9.62
CA LEU A 162 4.67 -10.75 -8.75
C LEU A 162 3.79 -9.77 -7.96
N VAL A 163 4.07 -9.62 -6.67
CA VAL A 163 3.45 -8.58 -5.82
C VAL A 163 4.52 -7.69 -5.20
N LEU A 164 4.41 -6.37 -5.43
CA LEU A 164 5.13 -5.35 -4.68
C LEU A 164 4.36 -5.06 -3.39
N VAL A 165 5.02 -5.14 -2.23
CA VAL A 165 4.41 -4.91 -0.91
C VAL A 165 5.09 -3.71 -0.26
N GLU A 166 4.32 -2.61 -0.03
CA GLU A 166 4.83 -1.35 0.49
C GLU A 166 3.93 -0.81 1.62
N PHE A 167 4.38 -0.92 2.87
CA PHE A 167 3.72 -0.37 4.06
C PHE A 167 4.73 0.19 5.07
N ALA A 168 5.99 0.35 4.67
CA ALA A 168 7.07 0.69 5.59
C ALA A 168 6.90 2.04 6.32
N VAL A 169 6.03 2.92 5.84
CA VAL A 169 5.69 4.20 6.47
C VAL A 169 4.26 4.23 7.01
N ASN A 170 3.35 3.42 6.47
CA ASN A 170 1.94 3.43 6.85
C ASN A 170 1.67 2.72 8.17
N ASP A 171 2.55 1.82 8.59
CA ASP A 171 2.40 1.00 9.80
C ASP A 171 2.96 1.68 11.06
N TYR A 172 3.08 3.00 11.06
CA TYR A 172 3.64 3.78 12.18
C TYR A 172 2.99 3.45 13.54
N GLU A 173 1.68 3.28 13.58
CA GLU A 173 0.91 2.93 14.79
C GLU A 173 0.16 1.59 14.61
N GLU A 174 0.66 0.72 13.74
CA GLU A 174 0.05 -0.57 13.45
C GLU A 174 0.10 -1.47 14.71
N PRO A 175 -1.06 -1.93 15.23
CA PRO A 175 -1.12 -2.53 16.57
C PRO A 175 -0.60 -3.96 16.64
N THR A 176 -0.30 -4.60 15.51
CA THR A 176 0.07 -6.03 15.49
C THR A 176 1.57 -6.29 15.60
N GLY A 177 2.39 -5.22 15.56
CA GLY A 177 3.85 -5.33 15.69
C GLY A 177 4.52 -6.17 14.60
N GLY A 178 4.10 -5.96 13.35
CA GLY A 178 4.64 -6.66 12.18
C GLY A 178 3.92 -7.96 11.81
N ARG A 179 3.03 -8.49 12.67
CA ARG A 179 2.31 -9.75 12.38
C ARG A 179 1.35 -9.63 11.19
N ALA A 180 0.68 -8.49 11.00
CA ALA A 180 -0.19 -8.27 9.85
C ALA A 180 0.61 -8.23 8.56
N TYR A 181 1.74 -7.52 8.55
CA TYR A 181 2.65 -7.46 7.40
C TYR A 181 3.19 -8.85 7.05
N GLU A 182 3.69 -9.61 8.04
CA GLU A 182 4.16 -10.98 7.81
C GLU A 182 3.03 -11.91 7.33
N SER A 183 1.82 -11.77 7.90
CA SER A 183 0.65 -12.54 7.47
C SER A 183 0.28 -12.25 6.02
N LEU A 184 0.34 -10.99 5.58
CA LEU A 184 0.12 -10.60 4.18
C LEU A 184 1.16 -11.26 3.27
N VAL A 185 2.45 -11.14 3.60
CA VAL A 185 3.56 -11.76 2.84
C VAL A 185 3.34 -13.27 2.73
N ARG A 186 3.05 -13.95 3.83
CA ARG A 186 2.80 -15.41 3.84
C ARG A 186 1.56 -15.80 3.05
N SER A 187 0.48 -15.02 3.13
CA SER A 187 -0.74 -15.27 2.35
C SER A 187 -0.43 -15.24 0.85
N ILE A 188 0.34 -14.26 0.39
CA ILE A 188 0.75 -14.15 -1.00
C ILE A 188 1.66 -15.31 -1.41
N LEU A 189 2.67 -15.62 -0.61
CA LEU A 189 3.59 -16.74 -0.88
C LEU A 189 2.91 -18.11 -0.90
N SER A 190 1.78 -18.25 -0.20
CA SER A 190 1.02 -19.51 -0.12
C SER A 190 0.09 -19.76 -1.29
N LYS A 191 0.03 -18.85 -2.28
CA LYS A 191 -0.80 -19.01 -3.48
C LYS A 191 -0.26 -20.10 -4.39
N ASP A 192 -1.15 -20.84 -5.05
CA ASP A 192 -0.81 -21.99 -5.90
C ASP A 192 0.07 -21.64 -7.10
N ASN A 193 0.00 -20.40 -7.55
CA ASN A 193 0.80 -19.85 -8.64
C ASN A 193 2.29 -19.59 -8.27
N GLU A 194 2.69 -19.84 -7.01
CA GLU A 194 4.04 -19.56 -6.52
C GLU A 194 4.43 -18.09 -6.68
N THR A 195 3.49 -17.20 -6.43
CA THR A 195 3.64 -15.74 -6.55
C THR A 195 4.93 -15.23 -5.90
N ALA A 196 5.70 -14.44 -6.62
CA ALA A 196 6.86 -13.73 -6.09
C ALA A 196 6.41 -12.52 -5.27
N VAL A 197 7.13 -12.21 -4.19
CA VAL A 197 6.94 -11.02 -3.37
C VAL A 197 8.22 -10.20 -3.39
N LEU A 198 8.12 -8.90 -3.66
CA LEU A 198 9.19 -7.93 -3.57
C LEU A 198 8.79 -6.88 -2.54
N LEU A 199 9.61 -6.71 -1.50
CA LEU A 199 9.36 -5.73 -0.44
C LEU A 199 9.95 -4.37 -0.82
N VAL A 200 9.13 -3.32 -0.67
CA VAL A 200 9.53 -1.94 -0.94
C VAL A 200 9.46 -1.15 0.37
N PHE A 201 10.59 -0.58 0.78
CA PHE A 201 10.67 0.21 2.00
C PHE A 201 10.75 1.69 1.64
N SER A 202 9.59 2.34 1.48
CA SER A 202 9.47 3.79 1.33
C SER A 202 9.95 4.52 2.60
N VAL A 203 10.06 5.84 2.53
CA VAL A 203 10.60 6.65 3.63
C VAL A 203 9.86 7.98 3.73
N PHE A 204 9.64 8.48 4.94
CA PHE A 204 9.16 9.83 5.20
C PHE A 204 10.27 10.88 5.08
N LYS A 205 9.92 12.15 4.93
CA LYS A 205 10.86 13.27 4.88
C LYS A 205 11.78 13.33 6.09
N THR A 206 11.31 12.87 7.26
CA THR A 206 12.12 12.70 8.48
C THR A 206 13.18 11.59 8.38
N LYS A 207 13.25 10.88 7.25
CA LYS A 207 14.10 9.71 7.00
C LYS A 207 13.73 8.50 7.88
N TRP A 208 12.50 8.49 8.41
CA TRP A 208 11.95 7.40 9.20
C TRP A 208 11.18 6.39 8.33
N ASN A 209 11.33 5.12 8.64
CA ASN A 209 10.48 4.01 8.17
C ASN A 209 10.63 2.79 9.09
N LEU A 210 9.89 1.72 8.79
CA LEU A 210 9.91 0.44 9.52
C LEU A 210 10.77 -0.65 8.83
N GLN A 211 11.77 -0.27 8.04
CA GLN A 211 12.67 -1.23 7.40
C GLN A 211 13.27 -2.22 8.41
N ASP A 212 13.71 -1.74 9.59
CA ASP A 212 14.32 -2.57 10.62
C ASP A 212 13.36 -3.63 11.18
N VAL A 213 12.04 -3.41 11.07
CA VAL A 213 11.00 -4.37 11.44
C VAL A 213 10.73 -5.36 10.30
N TYR A 214 10.75 -4.92 9.03
CA TYR A 214 10.32 -5.75 7.90
C TYR A 214 11.45 -6.48 7.18
N GLU A 215 12.66 -5.97 7.24
CA GLU A 215 13.84 -6.64 6.67
C GLU A 215 14.07 -8.05 7.24
N PRO A 216 13.87 -8.32 8.55
CA PRO A 216 13.93 -9.69 9.08
C PRO A 216 12.93 -10.65 8.42
N ILE A 217 11.72 -10.17 8.05
CA ILE A 217 10.74 -10.97 7.31
C ILE A 217 11.29 -11.30 5.91
N GLY A 218 11.78 -10.28 5.19
CA GLY A 218 12.39 -10.48 3.87
C GLY A 218 13.54 -11.49 3.90
N LYS A 219 14.42 -11.41 4.90
CA LYS A 219 15.53 -12.37 5.10
C LYS A 219 15.03 -13.77 5.38
N ALA A 220 14.04 -13.93 6.26
CA ALA A 220 13.50 -15.24 6.64
C ALA A 220 12.87 -15.97 5.45
N TYR A 221 12.22 -15.25 4.54
CA TYR A 221 11.56 -15.83 3.36
C TYR A 221 12.39 -15.71 2.08
N GLY A 222 13.64 -15.26 2.14
CA GLY A 222 14.53 -15.11 0.99
C GLY A 222 13.99 -14.16 -0.09
N LEU A 223 13.36 -13.05 0.31
CA LEU A 223 12.71 -12.13 -0.59
C LEU A 223 13.65 -11.07 -1.17
N PRO A 224 13.42 -10.62 -2.40
CA PRO A 224 14.02 -9.38 -2.91
C PRO A 224 13.48 -8.17 -2.14
N MET A 225 14.36 -7.21 -1.85
CA MET A 225 14.04 -6.03 -1.05
C MET A 225 14.71 -4.77 -1.62
N VAL A 226 13.95 -3.69 -1.69
CA VAL A 226 14.41 -2.35 -2.11
C VAL A 226 14.15 -1.35 -1.00
N SER A 227 15.20 -0.65 -0.53
CA SER A 227 15.13 0.39 0.49
C SER A 227 15.29 1.78 -0.12
N ILE A 228 14.25 2.58 -0.04
CA ILE A 228 14.33 3.97 -0.49
C ILE A 228 15.07 4.85 0.52
N LYS A 229 15.01 4.51 1.81
CA LYS A 229 15.80 5.18 2.85
C LYS A 229 17.31 5.05 2.57
N ASP A 230 17.76 3.86 2.23
CA ASP A 230 19.18 3.60 1.96
C ASP A 230 19.58 4.20 0.61
N SER A 231 18.71 4.10 -0.40
CA SER A 231 18.96 4.60 -1.75
C SER A 231 19.30 6.08 -1.80
N ILE A 232 18.56 6.90 -1.06
CA ILE A 232 18.73 8.36 -1.10
C ILE A 232 19.83 8.87 -0.18
N LYS A 233 20.33 8.03 0.73
CA LYS A 233 21.25 8.48 1.79
C LYS A 233 22.53 9.09 1.23
N SER A 234 23.23 8.41 0.34
CA SER A 234 24.51 8.88 -0.22
C SER A 234 24.33 10.17 -1.05
N ALA A 235 23.21 10.28 -1.77
CA ALA A 235 22.88 11.47 -2.56
C ALA A 235 22.56 12.67 -1.65
N TYR A 236 21.91 12.45 -0.50
CA TYR A 236 21.70 13.51 0.51
C TYR A 236 23.01 13.92 1.19
N ASP A 237 23.84 12.96 1.61
CA ASP A 237 25.13 13.21 2.26
C ASP A 237 26.08 13.99 1.35
N SER A 238 26.01 13.78 0.03
CA SER A 238 26.77 14.51 -0.98
C SER A 238 26.09 15.78 -1.50
N SER A 239 24.93 16.16 -0.95
CA SER A 239 24.11 17.32 -1.36
C SER A 239 23.70 17.31 -2.86
N LYS A 240 23.62 16.13 -3.47
CA LYS A 240 23.11 15.94 -4.84
C LYS A 240 21.58 15.81 -4.86
N LEU A 241 20.99 15.40 -3.75
CA LEU A 241 19.56 15.31 -3.52
C LEU A 241 19.19 16.12 -2.28
N ASN A 242 18.00 16.71 -2.27
CA ASN A 242 17.45 17.43 -1.13
C ASN A 242 15.94 17.15 -0.98
N ASP A 243 15.33 17.66 0.09
CA ASP A 243 13.94 17.41 0.40
C ASP A 243 12.98 17.93 -0.69
N ASP A 244 13.23 19.10 -1.25
CA ASP A 244 12.35 19.73 -2.25
C ASP A 244 12.37 18.98 -3.60
N LEU A 245 13.45 18.27 -3.90
CA LEU A 245 13.53 17.41 -5.08
C LEU A 245 12.84 16.07 -4.87
N PHE A 246 12.99 15.49 -3.68
CA PHE A 246 12.50 14.14 -3.43
C PHE A 246 11.08 14.12 -2.86
N PHE A 247 10.70 15.07 -1.98
CA PHE A 247 9.41 15.07 -1.28
C PHE A 247 8.50 16.21 -1.73
N SER A 248 7.25 15.89 -2.02
CA SER A 248 6.19 16.85 -2.30
C SER A 248 5.59 17.46 -1.02
N ASP A 249 5.63 16.71 0.07
CA ASP A 249 5.22 17.09 1.42
C ASP A 249 6.03 16.29 2.47
N ASP A 250 5.57 16.18 3.71
CA ASP A 250 6.30 15.46 4.76
C ASP A 250 6.27 13.93 4.59
N TYR A 251 5.41 13.40 3.74
CA TYR A 251 5.08 11.97 3.64
C TYR A 251 5.31 11.38 2.25
N HIS A 252 5.15 12.18 1.18
CA HIS A 252 5.04 11.65 -0.17
C HIS A 252 6.19 12.09 -1.07
N PRO A 253 6.69 11.21 -1.94
CA PRO A 253 7.70 11.58 -2.92
C PRO A 253 7.11 12.48 -4.01
N THR A 254 7.93 13.33 -4.62
CA THR A 254 7.61 14.02 -5.87
C THR A 254 7.56 13.04 -7.04
N GLY A 255 7.16 13.48 -8.23
CA GLY A 255 7.30 12.67 -9.45
C GLY A 255 8.75 12.21 -9.71
N PHE A 256 9.76 13.01 -9.28
CA PHE A 256 11.15 12.62 -9.33
C PHE A 256 11.51 11.57 -8.25
N GLY A 257 10.96 11.72 -7.04
CA GLY A 257 11.08 10.71 -5.99
C GLY A 257 10.48 9.36 -6.41
N HIS A 258 9.29 9.38 -7.04
CA HIS A 258 8.69 8.18 -7.64
C HIS A 258 9.55 7.57 -8.75
N LYS A 259 10.22 8.41 -9.56
CA LYS A 259 11.17 7.93 -10.57
C LYS A 259 12.36 7.20 -9.93
N ILE A 260 12.95 7.75 -8.87
CA ILE A 260 14.01 7.09 -8.10
C ILE A 260 13.53 5.73 -7.58
N MET A 261 12.32 5.64 -7.02
CA MET A 261 11.75 4.38 -6.55
C MET A 261 11.64 3.35 -7.68
N ALA A 262 11.12 3.76 -8.84
CA ALA A 262 10.97 2.88 -10.00
C ALA A 262 12.32 2.41 -10.54
N ASP A 263 13.28 3.32 -10.70
CA ASP A 263 14.63 3.00 -11.20
C ASP A 263 15.37 2.06 -10.24
N SER A 264 15.17 2.21 -8.92
CA SER A 264 15.70 1.29 -7.90
C SER A 264 15.14 -0.12 -8.04
N LEU A 265 13.83 -0.25 -8.28
CA LEU A 265 13.19 -1.54 -8.56
C LEU A 265 13.69 -2.16 -9.85
N LEU A 266 13.81 -1.36 -10.92
CA LEU A 266 14.30 -1.81 -12.22
C LEU A 266 15.77 -2.24 -12.15
N TYR A 267 16.60 -1.56 -11.36
CA TYR A 267 17.98 -1.97 -11.10
C TYR A 267 18.04 -3.36 -10.44
N LEU A 268 17.20 -3.62 -9.43
CA LEU A 268 17.11 -4.94 -8.81
C LEU A 268 16.71 -6.02 -9.84
N ILE A 269 15.77 -5.72 -10.74
CA ILE A 269 15.36 -6.60 -11.83
C ILE A 269 16.56 -6.91 -12.75
N ASP A 270 17.30 -5.87 -13.18
CA ASP A 270 18.46 -6.01 -14.06
C ASP A 270 19.56 -6.86 -13.39
N ARG A 271 19.86 -6.57 -12.11
CA ARG A 271 20.82 -7.35 -11.31
C ARG A 271 20.41 -8.82 -11.17
N LYS A 272 19.14 -9.07 -10.90
CA LYS A 272 18.60 -10.41 -10.77
C LYS A 272 18.62 -11.16 -12.09
N GLN A 273 18.32 -10.47 -13.20
CA GLN A 273 18.39 -11.03 -14.56
C GLN A 273 19.80 -11.47 -14.94
N GLU A 274 20.84 -10.72 -14.55
CA GLU A 274 22.25 -11.10 -14.76
C GLU A 274 22.64 -12.38 -14.00
N ASN A 275 21.98 -12.65 -12.86
CA ASN A 275 22.30 -13.73 -11.93
C ASN A 275 21.23 -14.83 -11.92
N LEU A 276 20.43 -14.95 -12.99
CA LEU A 276 19.39 -16.00 -13.05
C LEU A 276 19.99 -17.39 -12.86
N THR A 277 19.39 -18.13 -11.92
CA THR A 277 19.74 -19.53 -11.66
C THR A 277 18.61 -20.46 -12.09
N ASP A 278 18.92 -21.76 -12.22
CA ASP A 278 17.88 -22.78 -12.40
C ASP A 278 16.94 -22.78 -11.19
N THR A 279 15.67 -22.59 -11.47
CA THR A 279 14.71 -22.14 -10.47
C THR A 279 14.14 -23.29 -9.65
N ILE A 280 14.71 -23.51 -8.48
CA ILE A 280 14.04 -24.30 -7.45
C ILE A 280 13.31 -23.31 -6.55
N ILE A 281 11.97 -23.38 -6.55
CA ILE A 281 11.17 -22.57 -5.64
C ILE A 281 11.36 -23.06 -4.22
N ALA A 282 11.86 -22.20 -3.36
CA ALA A 282 12.06 -22.50 -1.95
C ALA A 282 10.71 -22.66 -1.24
N GLN A 283 10.64 -23.64 -0.34
CA GLN A 283 9.49 -23.83 0.53
C GLN A 283 9.36 -22.67 1.52
N ILE A 284 8.12 -22.29 1.82
CA ILE A 284 7.85 -21.28 2.84
C ILE A 284 8.27 -21.85 4.20
N PRO A 285 9.15 -21.17 4.95
CA PRO A 285 9.53 -21.62 6.29
C PRO A 285 8.31 -21.82 7.20
N ALA A 286 8.33 -22.88 8.00
CA ALA A 286 7.27 -23.14 8.98
C ALA A 286 7.26 -22.09 10.09
N ASP A 287 8.45 -21.68 10.54
CA ASP A 287 8.63 -20.66 11.57
C ASP A 287 8.34 -19.28 11.01
N THR A 288 7.81 -18.42 11.86
CA THR A 288 7.52 -17.01 11.58
C THR A 288 8.48 -16.10 12.35
N VAL A 289 8.65 -14.87 11.87
CA VAL A 289 9.44 -13.84 12.58
C VAL A 289 8.62 -13.21 13.70
N TYR A 290 7.39 -12.81 13.41
CA TYR A 290 6.48 -12.14 14.35
C TYR A 290 5.20 -12.92 14.56
N GLY A 291 4.74 -13.69 13.58
CA GLY A 291 3.52 -14.48 13.59
C GLY A 291 2.69 -14.34 12.33
N ALA A 292 1.84 -15.33 12.06
CA ALA A 292 0.97 -15.42 10.90
C ALA A 292 -0.51 -15.52 11.27
N ASP A 293 -0.92 -14.86 12.36
CA ASP A 293 -2.26 -14.99 12.94
C ASP A 293 -3.37 -14.49 12.00
N PHE A 294 -3.01 -13.65 11.01
CA PHE A 294 -3.96 -13.00 10.10
C PHE A 294 -3.88 -13.55 8.67
N GLN A 295 -3.19 -14.66 8.44
CA GLN A 295 -3.01 -15.23 7.11
C GLN A 295 -4.34 -15.71 6.47
N GLN A 296 -5.34 -16.03 7.27
CA GLN A 296 -6.66 -16.50 6.82
C GLN A 296 -7.75 -15.48 7.19
N MET A 297 -7.54 -14.22 6.81
CA MET A 297 -8.55 -13.18 7.02
C MET A 297 -9.62 -13.25 5.95
N HIS A 298 -10.88 -13.04 6.38
CA HIS A 298 -12.02 -12.87 5.50
C HIS A 298 -12.66 -11.51 5.78
N MET A 299 -12.92 -10.75 4.72
CA MET A 299 -13.61 -9.48 4.84
C MET A 299 -15.13 -9.74 4.80
N LEU A 300 -15.83 -9.24 5.82
CA LEU A 300 -17.29 -9.19 5.84
C LEU A 300 -17.74 -7.80 5.41
N THR A 301 -18.55 -7.74 4.38
CA THR A 301 -19.20 -6.54 3.86
C THR A 301 -20.70 -6.77 3.72
N ALA A 302 -21.46 -5.74 3.34
CA ALA A 302 -22.88 -5.89 3.11
C ALA A 302 -23.22 -6.89 1.99
N ASP A 303 -22.29 -7.07 1.05
CA ASP A 303 -22.44 -7.99 -0.09
C ASP A 303 -21.95 -9.42 0.25
N THR A 304 -20.99 -9.59 1.16
CA THR A 304 -20.35 -10.89 1.42
C THR A 304 -20.89 -11.67 2.64
N ASP A 305 -21.96 -11.20 3.28
CA ASP A 305 -22.58 -11.89 4.44
C ASP A 305 -23.49 -13.06 4.03
N GLU A 306 -22.99 -13.96 3.18
CA GLU A 306 -23.75 -15.12 2.68
C GLU A 306 -24.20 -16.08 3.79
N ASN A 307 -23.52 -16.09 4.93
CA ASN A 307 -23.82 -16.96 6.06
C ASN A 307 -24.79 -16.36 7.07
N GLY A 308 -25.23 -15.10 6.86
CA GLY A 308 -26.14 -14.40 7.76
C GLY A 308 -25.58 -14.22 9.17
N CYS A 309 -24.26 -14.07 9.29
CA CYS A 309 -23.61 -13.83 10.57
C CYS A 309 -23.78 -12.38 11.08
N VAL A 310 -24.25 -11.48 10.22
CA VAL A 310 -24.50 -10.07 10.53
C VAL A 310 -26.00 -9.81 10.64
N ASP A 311 -26.42 -9.27 11.80
CA ASP A 311 -27.70 -8.57 11.96
C ASP A 311 -27.39 -7.07 11.96
N ALA A 312 -27.59 -6.42 10.83
CA ALA A 312 -27.25 -5.01 10.66
C ALA A 312 -28.13 -4.06 11.53
N GLY A 313 -29.22 -4.57 12.14
CA GLY A 313 -30.09 -3.75 12.97
C GLY A 313 -30.65 -2.56 12.22
N ASP A 314 -30.30 -1.34 12.66
CA ASP A 314 -30.69 -0.09 12.00
C ASP A 314 -29.54 0.56 11.17
N PHE A 315 -28.46 -0.20 10.88
CA PHE A 315 -27.41 0.17 9.94
C PHE A 315 -27.74 -0.34 8.53
N LYS A 316 -28.80 0.24 7.91
CA LYS A 316 -29.38 -0.26 6.66
C LYS A 316 -29.06 0.60 5.44
N GLU A 317 -28.40 1.72 5.65
CA GLU A 317 -27.96 2.62 4.59
C GLU A 317 -26.54 2.28 4.17
N THR A 318 -26.10 2.78 3.01
CA THR A 318 -24.74 2.67 2.50
C THR A 318 -24.14 4.05 2.42
N ASP A 319 -22.94 4.23 2.98
CA ASP A 319 -22.16 5.46 2.77
C ASP A 319 -21.55 5.45 1.37
N THR A 320 -21.93 6.43 0.54
CA THR A 320 -21.41 6.62 -0.81
C THR A 320 -20.34 7.71 -0.88
N ALA A 321 -20.09 8.44 0.21
CA ALA A 321 -19.05 9.48 0.30
C ALA A 321 -17.73 8.88 0.82
N LEU A 322 -17.23 7.86 0.12
CA LEU A 322 -16.03 7.12 0.48
C LEU A 322 -14.82 7.55 -0.34
N GLN A 323 -13.65 7.15 0.15
CA GLN A 323 -12.38 7.36 -0.57
C GLN A 323 -12.38 6.57 -1.89
N HIS A 324 -11.92 7.23 -2.95
CA HIS A 324 -11.60 6.63 -4.25
C HIS A 324 -10.10 6.70 -4.47
N THR A 325 -9.58 5.75 -5.24
CA THR A 325 -8.19 5.77 -5.72
C THR A 325 -8.14 5.97 -7.23
N PRO A 326 -7.02 6.47 -7.79
CA PRO A 326 -6.88 6.63 -9.23
C PRO A 326 -6.88 5.31 -10.01
N HIS A 327 -6.72 4.18 -9.33
CA HIS A 327 -6.48 2.87 -9.92
C HIS A 327 -7.64 1.89 -9.76
N MET A 328 -8.64 2.22 -8.96
CA MET A 328 -9.80 1.37 -8.69
C MET A 328 -11.07 2.06 -9.19
N GLU A 329 -11.92 1.32 -9.88
CA GLU A 329 -13.19 1.84 -10.43
C GLU A 329 -14.15 2.23 -9.32
N ASP A 330 -14.30 1.37 -8.32
CA ASP A 330 -15.16 1.57 -7.17
C ASP A 330 -14.48 2.33 -6.03
N ALA A 331 -15.29 2.83 -5.09
CA ALA A 331 -14.81 3.33 -3.81
C ALA A 331 -14.09 2.21 -3.03
N VAL A 332 -13.17 2.57 -2.14
CA VAL A 332 -12.32 1.60 -1.42
C VAL A 332 -13.13 0.58 -0.60
N PHE A 333 -14.27 0.96 -0.04
CA PHE A 333 -15.18 0.07 0.71
C PHE A 333 -16.63 0.31 0.33
N PRO A 334 -17.07 -0.05 -0.91
CA PRO A 334 -18.38 0.29 -1.43
C PRO A 334 -19.51 -0.42 -0.66
N ASP A 335 -19.29 -1.67 -0.26
CA ASP A 335 -20.28 -2.53 0.38
C ASP A 335 -20.20 -2.42 1.90
N ASN A 336 -20.70 -1.29 2.43
CA ASN A 336 -20.62 -0.96 3.84
C ASN A 336 -22.01 -0.82 4.48
N TRP A 337 -22.03 -0.76 5.80
CA TRP A 337 -23.23 -0.51 6.58
C TRP A 337 -23.17 0.87 7.23
N MET A 338 -24.15 1.70 6.96
CA MET A 338 -24.27 3.03 7.55
C MET A 338 -25.53 3.14 8.38
N HIS A 339 -25.41 3.79 9.54
CA HIS A 339 -26.54 4.21 10.36
C HIS A 339 -26.98 5.60 9.92
N GLY A 340 -28.15 5.71 9.31
CA GLY A 340 -28.70 6.98 8.86
C GLY A 340 -29.19 7.88 10.01
N LYS A 341 -29.42 9.15 9.68
CA LYS A 341 -29.84 10.17 10.65
C LYS A 341 -31.17 9.83 11.31
N ASP A 342 -32.10 9.28 10.54
CA ASP A 342 -33.46 8.96 10.97
C ASP A 342 -33.64 7.47 11.29
N SER A 343 -32.56 6.71 11.33
CA SER A 343 -32.57 5.30 11.70
C SER A 343 -32.89 5.12 13.20
N GLY A 344 -33.41 3.96 13.56
CA GLY A 344 -33.77 3.61 14.94
C GLY A 344 -32.55 3.33 15.83
N ASN A 345 -32.73 2.48 16.84
CA ASN A 345 -31.68 2.19 17.84
C ASN A 345 -31.33 0.69 17.92
N LYS A 346 -31.72 -0.12 16.94
CA LYS A 346 -31.34 -1.53 16.92
C LYS A 346 -29.82 -1.64 16.66
N PRO A 347 -29.10 -2.40 17.48
CA PRO A 347 -27.65 -2.54 17.33
C PRO A 347 -27.28 -3.32 16.08
N PHE A 348 -26.12 -3.03 15.54
CA PHE A 348 -25.41 -3.90 14.63
C PHE A 348 -24.81 -5.07 15.43
N VAL A 349 -25.02 -6.29 15.01
CA VAL A 349 -24.59 -7.50 15.74
C VAL A 349 -23.93 -8.47 14.78
N VAL A 350 -22.70 -8.89 15.10
CA VAL A 350 -21.98 -9.96 14.39
C VAL A 350 -21.88 -11.18 15.27
N LYS A 351 -22.21 -12.36 14.74
CA LYS A 351 -22.12 -13.65 15.43
C LYS A 351 -21.22 -14.59 14.63
N LEU A 352 -19.99 -14.79 15.10
CA LEU A 352 -19.04 -15.68 14.44
C LEU A 352 -18.05 -16.26 15.46
N THR A 353 -17.38 -17.34 15.06
CA THR A 353 -16.26 -17.89 15.82
C THR A 353 -14.95 -17.55 15.09
N CYS A 354 -14.12 -16.76 15.73
CA CYS A 354 -12.83 -16.36 15.17
C CYS A 354 -11.79 -16.18 16.28
N ARG A 355 -10.51 -16.11 15.91
CA ARG A 355 -9.41 -15.76 16.83
C ARG A 355 -9.22 -14.25 16.91
N ASN A 356 -9.31 -13.57 15.77
CA ASN A 356 -9.07 -12.15 15.63
C ASN A 356 -10.22 -11.51 14.87
N ILE A 357 -10.51 -10.26 15.17
CA ILE A 357 -11.42 -9.43 14.41
C ILE A 357 -10.84 -8.04 14.27
N PHE A 358 -10.89 -7.50 13.05
CA PHE A 358 -10.64 -6.10 12.77
C PHE A 358 -11.95 -5.43 12.40
N LEU A 359 -12.26 -4.35 13.08
CA LEU A 359 -13.39 -3.50 12.77
C LEU A 359 -12.88 -2.26 12.02
N ASN A 360 -13.15 -2.21 10.72
CA ASN A 360 -12.86 -1.03 9.91
C ASN A 360 -14.08 -0.12 9.89
N TYR A 361 -13.90 1.16 10.22
CA TYR A 361 -14.99 2.14 10.25
C TYR A 361 -14.50 3.53 9.86
N LYS A 362 -15.38 4.28 9.21
CA LYS A 362 -15.12 5.67 8.82
C LYS A 362 -15.20 6.57 10.06
N THR A 363 -14.20 7.42 10.23
CA THR A 363 -14.18 8.48 11.23
C THR A 363 -14.39 9.85 10.60
N SER A 364 -14.92 10.81 11.36
CA SER A 364 -15.04 12.19 10.94
C SER A 364 -15.03 13.12 12.17
N ASN A 365 -14.50 14.32 11.98
CA ASN A 365 -14.60 15.41 12.95
C ASN A 365 -15.91 16.21 12.82
N ASP A 366 -16.74 15.89 11.83
CA ASP A 366 -18.04 16.54 11.64
C ASP A 366 -19.02 16.09 12.73
N THR A 367 -19.72 17.06 13.31
CA THR A 367 -20.69 16.84 14.38
C THR A 367 -21.95 16.07 13.96
N VAL A 368 -22.18 15.92 12.64
CA VAL A 368 -23.29 15.10 12.12
C VAL A 368 -23.03 13.60 12.26
N PHE A 369 -21.77 13.18 12.41
CA PHE A 369 -21.43 11.78 12.64
C PHE A 369 -21.74 11.38 14.07
N GLY A 370 -22.36 10.20 14.23
CA GLY A 370 -22.67 9.61 15.53
C GLY A 370 -21.45 8.99 16.20
N LYS A 371 -21.65 8.55 17.44
CA LYS A 371 -20.70 7.71 18.19
C LYS A 371 -21.29 6.32 18.33
N ALA A 372 -20.46 5.29 18.16
CA ALA A 372 -20.83 3.92 18.42
C ALA A 372 -20.10 3.41 19.67
N SER A 373 -20.75 2.56 20.44
CA SER A 373 -20.11 1.77 21.51
C SER A 373 -19.96 0.34 21.02
N VAL A 374 -18.77 -0.22 21.16
CA VAL A 374 -18.44 -1.60 20.73
C VAL A 374 -18.41 -2.51 21.95
N TYR A 375 -19.07 -3.65 21.84
CA TYR A 375 -19.09 -4.70 22.86
C TYR A 375 -18.63 -6.02 22.24
N LEU A 376 -17.77 -6.74 22.94
CA LEU A 376 -17.29 -8.07 22.58
C LEU A 376 -17.80 -9.08 23.61
N ASP A 377 -18.60 -10.05 23.19
CA ASP A 377 -19.24 -11.04 24.08
C ASP A 377 -19.96 -10.44 25.28
N GLY A 378 -20.51 -9.24 25.11
CA GLY A 378 -21.23 -8.49 26.12
C GLY A 378 -20.37 -7.51 26.94
N GLU A 379 -19.06 -7.59 26.84
CA GLU A 379 -18.13 -6.69 27.52
C GLU A 379 -17.86 -5.43 26.67
N PHE A 380 -17.87 -4.27 27.32
CA PHE A 380 -17.58 -3.00 26.64
C PHE A 380 -16.09 -2.91 26.27
N VAL A 381 -15.81 -2.58 25.01
CA VAL A 381 -14.45 -2.44 24.48
C VAL A 381 -14.10 -0.97 24.28
N THR A 382 -14.95 -0.20 23.57
CA THR A 382 -14.70 1.21 23.26
C THR A 382 -16.00 1.96 22.94
#